data_dbc6346e06e006d3606745e07f791f0e
#
_entry.id   dbc6346e06e006d3606745e07f791f0e
#
_cell.length_a   1.000
_cell.length_b   1.000
_cell.length_c   1.000
_cell.angle_alpha   90.00
_cell.angle_beta   90.00
_cell.angle_gamma   90.00
#
_symmetry.space_group_name_H-M   'P 1'
#
loop_
_entity.id
_entity.type
_entity.pdbx_description
1 polymer ?
#
loop_
_entity_poly.entity_id
_entity_poly.type
_entity_poly.pdbx_seq_one_letter_code
_entity_poly.pdbx_strand_id
1 'polypeptide(L)'
;MPPTFIQRTRTNSLESLLYFLDPQMPHAALLLPPSASPLPEVVGFWRDAGPTLWFARNADFDRRFRERFAHLYELACANALRPAAGEAEDHLGLLLLLDQYPRNAFRGTPRMYASDAQARRWAERALGQGLDRQVRDALRLFFYLPFAHVENLADQDRSVALNHGLGQPFLAHAREHREIIRRFGRFPHRNPILGRPSSAEELAFLAAGGFAG
;
A
#
# COMPACT_ATOMS: atom_id res chain seq x y z
N MET A 1 -59.51 -40.03 36.59
CA MET A 1 -58.33 -39.55 37.34
C MET A 1 -57.28 -39.21 36.35
N PRO A 2 -56.90 -37.94 36.18
CA PRO A 2 -55.83 -37.53 35.25
C PRO A 2 -54.46 -37.57 35.96
N PRO A 3 -53.34 -37.85 35.26
CA PRO A 3 -52.03 -37.86 35.85
C PRO A 3 -51.43 -36.43 35.89
N THR A 4 -50.71 -36.22 36.95
CA THR A 4 -50.03 -35.00 37.44
C THR A 4 -48.93 -34.53 36.51
N PHE A 5 -48.98 -33.27 36.11
CA PHE A 5 -47.93 -32.54 35.39
C PHE A 5 -46.76 -32.24 36.34
N ILE A 6 -45.57 -32.75 36.03
CA ILE A 6 -44.33 -32.35 36.73
C ILE A 6 -43.67 -31.25 35.89
N GLN A 7 -43.64 -30.04 36.40
CA GLN A 7 -42.85 -28.93 35.90
C GLN A 7 -41.36 -29.25 36.07
N ARG A 8 -40.62 -29.30 34.95
CA ARG A 8 -39.15 -29.28 34.94
C ARG A 8 -38.71 -27.83 34.91
N THR A 9 -38.20 -27.34 36.03
CA THR A 9 -37.42 -26.13 36.15
C THR A 9 -36.11 -26.25 35.36
N ARG A 10 -35.88 -25.32 34.41
CA ARG A 10 -34.59 -25.15 33.75
C ARG A 10 -33.64 -24.45 34.73
N THR A 11 -32.75 -25.20 35.33
CA THR A 11 -31.55 -24.63 35.97
C THR A 11 -30.49 -24.44 34.91
N ASN A 12 -30.18 -23.17 34.57
CA ASN A 12 -28.99 -22.78 33.88
C ASN A 12 -27.80 -23.08 34.79
N SER A 13 -27.04 -24.11 34.48
CA SER A 13 -25.83 -24.42 35.20
C SER A 13 -24.63 -24.23 34.29
N LEU A 14 -23.88 -23.18 34.56
CA LEU A 14 -22.51 -22.97 34.06
C LEU A 14 -21.52 -24.05 34.53
N GLU A 15 -21.99 -24.98 35.41
CA GLU A 15 -21.15 -26.06 35.95
C GLU A 15 -21.01 -27.28 35.01
N SER A 16 -21.81 -27.37 33.95
CA SER A 16 -21.70 -28.50 33.00
C SER A 16 -20.58 -28.33 31.97
N LEU A 17 -19.88 -27.18 31.93
CA LEU A 17 -18.78 -26.91 31.01
C LEU A 17 -17.39 -27.26 31.57
N LEU A 18 -17.30 -27.63 32.87
CA LEU A 18 -16.03 -27.92 33.53
C LEU A 18 -15.60 -29.40 33.54
N TYR A 19 -16.40 -30.32 32.96
CA TYR A 19 -16.09 -31.75 33.01
C TYR A 19 -15.44 -32.33 31.77
N PHE A 20 -15.03 -31.52 30.78
CA PHE A 20 -14.36 -32.01 29.55
C PHE A 20 -12.97 -31.40 29.31
N LEU A 21 -12.26 -31.07 30.35
CA LEU A 21 -10.84 -30.77 30.23
C LEU A 21 -10.04 -32.02 30.62
N ASP A 22 -9.80 -32.89 29.66
CA ASP A 22 -8.84 -33.99 29.78
C ASP A 22 -7.44 -33.38 29.76
N PRO A 23 -6.61 -33.49 30.84
CA PRO A 23 -5.27 -32.89 30.90
C PRO A 23 -4.26 -33.57 29.95
N GLN A 24 -4.63 -34.60 29.23
CA GLN A 24 -3.73 -35.37 28.35
C GLN A 24 -4.02 -35.17 26.85
N MET A 25 -4.98 -34.33 26.49
CA MET A 25 -5.09 -33.90 25.10
C MET A 25 -3.95 -32.94 24.77
N PRO A 26 -3.13 -33.22 23.74
CA PRO A 26 -2.22 -32.20 23.23
C PRO A 26 -3.06 -31.01 22.85
N HIS A 27 -2.65 -29.81 23.30
CA HIS A 27 -3.27 -28.56 22.91
C HIS A 27 -3.30 -28.50 21.37
N ALA A 28 -4.38 -29.02 20.78
CA ALA A 28 -4.75 -28.64 19.46
C ALA A 28 -5.01 -27.14 19.55
N ALA A 29 -3.98 -26.34 19.28
CA ALA A 29 -4.16 -24.94 19.01
C ALA A 29 -5.32 -24.88 18.03
N LEU A 30 -6.44 -24.31 18.44
CA LEU A 30 -7.53 -23.93 17.54
C LEU A 30 -6.85 -23.04 16.50
N LEU A 31 -6.41 -23.64 15.41
CA LEU A 31 -6.00 -22.93 14.22
C LEU A 31 -7.27 -22.26 13.72
N LEU A 32 -7.50 -21.05 14.23
CA LEU A 32 -8.39 -20.11 13.55
C LEU A 32 -7.92 -20.11 12.10
N PRO A 33 -8.82 -20.25 11.12
CA PRO A 33 -8.42 -20.14 9.73
C PRO A 33 -7.62 -18.84 9.62
N PRO A 34 -6.47 -18.82 8.92
CA PRO A 34 -5.70 -17.61 8.75
C PRO A 34 -6.66 -16.53 8.28
N SER A 35 -6.80 -15.46 9.06
CA SER A 35 -7.69 -14.36 8.68
C SER A 35 -7.24 -13.93 7.28
N ALA A 36 -8.18 -13.86 6.34
CA ALA A 36 -7.87 -13.47 4.98
C ALA A 36 -7.08 -12.16 5.00
N SER A 37 -6.03 -12.07 4.18
CA SER A 37 -5.22 -10.85 4.08
C SER A 37 -6.11 -9.63 3.82
N PRO A 38 -5.94 -8.51 4.53
CA PRO A 38 -6.70 -7.29 4.26
C PRO A 38 -6.19 -6.54 3.01
N LEU A 39 -5.05 -6.93 2.44
CA LEU A 39 -4.41 -6.22 1.34
C LEU A 39 -5.22 -6.24 0.03
N PRO A 40 -5.92 -7.31 -0.36
CA PRO A 40 -6.82 -7.28 -1.53
C PRO A 40 -7.96 -6.26 -1.42
N GLU A 41 -8.39 -5.90 -0.21
CA GLU A 41 -9.38 -4.83 -0.01
C GLU A 41 -8.85 -3.47 -0.45
N VAL A 42 -7.57 -3.18 -0.19
CA VAL A 42 -6.89 -1.96 -0.66
C VAL A 42 -6.86 -1.92 -2.19
N VAL A 43 -6.56 -3.06 -2.82
CA VAL A 43 -6.56 -3.18 -4.29
C VAL A 43 -7.97 -2.98 -4.85
N GLY A 44 -8.98 -3.56 -4.22
CA GLY A 44 -10.39 -3.38 -4.58
C GLY A 44 -10.78 -1.91 -4.57
N PHE A 45 -10.53 -1.22 -3.45
CA PHE A 45 -10.81 0.21 -3.32
C PHE A 45 -10.10 1.06 -4.39
N TRP A 46 -8.83 0.79 -4.65
CA TRP A 46 -8.03 1.49 -5.66
C TRP A 46 -8.55 1.24 -7.08
N ARG A 47 -8.84 0.00 -7.40
CA ARG A 47 -9.40 -0.41 -8.71
C ARG A 47 -10.74 0.25 -8.99
N ASP A 48 -11.63 0.30 -7.98
CA ASP A 48 -12.96 0.88 -8.10
C ASP A 48 -12.92 2.41 -8.28
N ALA A 49 -11.89 3.08 -7.73
CA ALA A 49 -11.61 4.49 -7.98
C ALA A 49 -11.29 4.78 -9.46
N GLY A 50 -10.55 3.91 -10.08
CA GLY A 50 -10.19 3.99 -11.50
C GLY A 50 -9.15 5.07 -11.84
N PRO A 51 -8.66 5.08 -13.10
CA PRO A 51 -7.56 5.95 -13.54
C PRO A 51 -7.83 7.45 -13.35
N THR A 52 -9.09 7.88 -13.40
CA THR A 52 -9.47 9.29 -13.23
C THR A 52 -9.14 9.81 -11.84
N LEU A 53 -9.20 8.96 -10.80
CA LEU A 53 -8.94 9.37 -9.42
C LEU A 53 -7.53 9.03 -8.94
N TRP A 54 -6.83 8.07 -9.56
CA TRP A 54 -5.52 7.62 -9.08
C TRP A 54 -4.49 8.74 -8.94
N PHE A 55 -4.51 9.71 -9.87
CA PHE A 55 -3.54 10.82 -9.91
C PHE A 55 -4.20 12.19 -9.73
N ALA A 56 -5.51 12.21 -9.47
CA ALA A 56 -6.22 13.46 -9.24
C ALA A 56 -6.03 13.97 -7.80
N ARG A 57 -6.05 15.29 -7.65
CA ARG A 57 -6.23 15.92 -6.33
C ARG A 57 -7.72 15.98 -6.02
N ASN A 58 -8.22 15.00 -5.28
CA ASN A 58 -9.62 14.89 -4.90
C ASN A 58 -9.75 14.70 -3.39
N ALA A 59 -10.20 15.76 -2.70
CA ALA A 59 -10.24 15.79 -1.23
C ALA A 59 -11.17 14.71 -0.64
N ASP A 60 -12.27 14.37 -1.32
CA ASP A 60 -13.20 13.34 -0.86
C ASP A 60 -12.62 11.94 -1.02
N PHE A 61 -11.92 11.69 -2.13
CA PHE A 61 -11.20 10.44 -2.34
C PHE A 61 -10.07 10.30 -1.32
N ASP A 62 -9.25 11.33 -1.16
CA ASP A 62 -8.14 11.36 -0.20
C ASP A 62 -8.64 11.11 1.24
N ARG A 63 -9.76 11.73 1.63
CA ARG A 63 -10.38 11.52 2.93
C ARG A 63 -10.85 10.08 3.11
N ARG A 64 -11.60 9.51 2.16
CA ARG A 64 -12.10 8.12 2.22
C ARG A 64 -10.95 7.11 2.27
N PHE A 65 -9.90 7.32 1.46
CA PHE A 65 -8.73 6.46 1.43
C PHE A 65 -8.01 6.51 2.77
N ARG A 66 -7.79 7.72 3.31
CA ARG A 66 -7.16 7.92 4.62
C ARG A 66 -7.95 7.27 5.76
N GLU A 67 -9.24 7.52 5.86
CA GLU A 67 -10.07 7.01 6.95
C GLU A 67 -10.14 5.48 6.93
N ARG A 68 -10.28 4.89 5.74
CA ARG A 68 -10.46 3.44 5.61
C ARG A 68 -9.19 2.65 5.91
N PHE A 69 -8.02 3.14 5.52
CA PHE A 69 -6.80 2.34 5.54
C PHE A 69 -5.68 2.89 6.45
N ALA A 70 -5.97 3.89 7.30
CA ALA A 70 -4.98 4.46 8.22
C ALA A 70 -4.29 3.39 9.08
N HIS A 71 -5.06 2.48 9.65
CA HIS A 71 -4.52 1.41 10.51
C HIS A 71 -3.62 0.45 9.72
N LEU A 72 -4.03 0.06 8.52
CA LEU A 72 -3.22 -0.83 7.66
C LEU A 72 -1.91 -0.16 7.22
N TYR A 73 -1.94 1.14 6.94
CA TYR A 73 -0.73 1.91 6.63
C TYR A 73 0.27 1.90 7.80
N GLU A 74 -0.20 2.14 9.03
CA GLU A 74 0.68 2.10 10.20
C GLU A 74 1.29 0.71 10.42
N LEU A 75 0.49 -0.36 10.26
CA LEU A 75 0.99 -1.74 10.33
C LEU A 75 2.00 -2.03 9.23
N ALA A 76 1.78 -1.54 8.01
CA ALA A 76 2.71 -1.70 6.90
C ALA A 76 4.04 -0.98 7.18
N CYS A 77 3.99 0.27 7.65
CA CYS A 77 5.18 1.04 8.04
C CYS A 77 5.98 0.35 9.15
N ALA A 78 5.30 -0.25 10.12
CA ALA A 78 5.90 -1.01 11.22
C ALA A 78 6.42 -2.40 10.80
N ASN A 79 6.28 -2.82 9.53
CA ASN A 79 6.52 -4.19 9.03
C ASN A 79 5.67 -5.28 9.73
N ALA A 80 4.59 -4.90 10.39
CA ALA A 80 3.64 -5.81 11.02
C ALA A 80 2.62 -6.38 10.01
N LEU A 81 2.37 -5.69 8.89
CA LEU A 81 1.57 -6.17 7.78
C LEU A 81 2.50 -6.60 6.64
N ARG A 82 2.36 -7.85 6.20
CA ARG A 82 3.17 -8.43 5.12
C ARG A 82 2.27 -9.11 4.09
N PRO A 83 2.65 -9.06 2.81
CA PRO A 83 1.90 -9.78 1.79
C PRO A 83 2.13 -11.28 1.93
N ALA A 84 1.13 -12.08 1.58
CA ALA A 84 1.30 -13.51 1.45
C ALA A 84 2.29 -13.84 0.32
N ALA A 85 3.11 -14.87 0.55
CA ALA A 85 4.16 -15.23 -0.41
C ALA A 85 3.54 -15.66 -1.74
N GLY A 86 4.01 -15.06 -2.84
CA GLY A 86 3.55 -15.37 -4.19
C GLY A 86 2.19 -14.75 -4.57
N GLU A 87 1.49 -14.07 -3.66
CA GLU A 87 0.20 -13.45 -3.93
C GLU A 87 0.38 -12.03 -4.50
N ALA A 88 0.11 -11.88 -5.79
CA ALA A 88 0.33 -10.60 -6.50
C ALA A 88 -0.58 -9.47 -6.01
N GLU A 89 -1.85 -9.74 -5.69
CA GLU A 89 -2.77 -8.73 -5.15
C GLU A 89 -2.35 -8.27 -3.75
N ASP A 90 -1.83 -9.16 -2.92
CA ASP A 90 -1.28 -8.79 -1.61
C ASP A 90 -0.09 -7.84 -1.74
N HIS A 91 0.85 -8.17 -2.63
CA HIS A 91 2.00 -7.31 -2.87
C HIS A 91 1.57 -5.95 -3.43
N LEU A 92 0.61 -5.93 -4.36
CA LEU A 92 0.05 -4.68 -4.89
C LEU A 92 -0.62 -3.86 -3.79
N GLY A 93 -1.44 -4.47 -2.94
CA GLY A 93 -2.09 -3.79 -1.83
C GLY A 93 -1.09 -3.16 -0.86
N LEU A 94 0.00 -3.86 -0.55
CA LEU A 94 1.07 -3.32 0.28
C LEU A 94 1.80 -2.15 -0.42
N LEU A 95 2.05 -2.23 -1.72
CA LEU A 95 2.65 -1.14 -2.48
C LEU A 95 1.74 0.09 -2.53
N LEU A 96 0.44 -0.09 -2.74
CA LEU A 96 -0.54 1.00 -2.68
C LEU A 96 -0.55 1.68 -1.31
N LEU A 97 -0.46 0.90 -0.22
CA LEU A 97 -0.36 1.46 1.15
C LEU A 97 0.94 2.23 1.36
N LEU A 98 2.08 1.72 0.92
CA LEU A 98 3.38 2.33 1.22
C LEU A 98 3.75 3.48 0.27
N ASP A 99 3.20 3.49 -0.95
CA ASP A 99 3.55 4.48 -1.97
C ASP A 99 2.41 5.46 -2.26
N GLN A 100 1.19 5.00 -2.53
CA GLN A 100 0.07 5.85 -2.94
C GLN A 100 -0.68 6.45 -1.74
N TYR A 101 -0.96 5.65 -0.72
CA TYR A 101 -1.66 6.11 0.47
C TYR A 101 -1.03 7.36 1.09
N PRO A 102 0.29 7.42 1.38
CA PRO A 102 0.87 8.62 2.00
C PRO A 102 0.79 9.85 1.08
N ARG A 103 0.82 9.67 -0.24
CA ARG A 103 0.65 10.77 -1.20
C ARG A 103 -0.75 11.37 -1.18
N ASN A 104 -1.76 10.56 -0.88
CA ASN A 104 -3.14 11.03 -0.71
C ASN A 104 -3.41 11.53 0.71
N ALA A 105 -3.01 10.76 1.73
CA ALA A 105 -3.37 11.02 3.12
C ALA A 105 -2.59 12.18 3.77
N PHE A 106 -1.36 12.46 3.32
CA PHE A 106 -0.43 13.39 3.96
C PHE A 106 0.12 14.45 3.00
N ARG A 107 -0.67 14.83 1.97
CA ARG A 107 -0.27 15.83 0.99
C ARG A 107 0.31 17.08 1.63
N GLY A 108 1.44 17.57 1.10
CA GLY A 108 2.10 18.78 1.57
C GLY A 108 2.87 18.61 2.88
N THR A 109 3.03 17.42 3.39
CA THR A 109 3.82 17.13 4.58
C THR A 109 4.97 16.17 4.29
N PRO A 110 6.08 16.17 5.08
CA PRO A 110 7.18 15.21 4.90
C PRO A 110 6.74 13.74 4.97
N ARG A 111 5.65 13.47 5.67
CA ARG A 111 5.09 12.12 5.84
C ARG A 111 4.66 11.48 4.52
N MET A 112 4.35 12.31 3.50
CA MET A 112 3.96 11.81 2.18
C MET A 112 5.08 11.03 1.47
N TYR A 113 6.34 11.15 1.92
CA TYR A 113 7.52 10.47 1.36
C TYR A 113 8.17 9.47 2.32
N ALA A 114 7.66 9.36 3.55
CA ALA A 114 8.34 8.63 4.63
C ALA A 114 8.49 7.12 4.36
N SER A 115 7.59 6.53 3.60
CA SER A 115 7.58 5.10 3.27
C SER A 115 8.15 4.75 1.88
N ASP A 116 8.62 5.74 1.10
CA ASP A 116 9.13 5.52 -0.27
C ASP A 116 10.24 4.44 -0.33
N ALA A 117 11.20 4.50 0.59
CA ALA A 117 12.29 3.51 0.65
C ALA A 117 11.78 2.09 0.96
N GLN A 118 10.72 1.97 1.75
CA GLN A 118 10.12 0.69 2.08
C GLN A 118 9.30 0.15 0.89
N ALA A 119 8.51 1.00 0.23
CA ALA A 119 7.78 0.68 -0.99
C ALA A 119 8.73 0.17 -2.08
N ARG A 120 9.86 0.87 -2.29
CA ARG A 120 10.88 0.47 -3.27
C ARG A 120 11.42 -0.93 -3.00
N ARG A 121 11.73 -1.28 -1.72
CA ARG A 121 12.23 -2.63 -1.37
C ARG A 121 11.18 -3.72 -1.62
N TRP A 122 9.91 -3.45 -1.35
CA TRP A 122 8.83 -4.39 -1.63
C TRP A 122 8.56 -4.55 -3.13
N ALA A 123 8.63 -3.46 -3.89
CA ALA A 123 8.53 -3.51 -5.35
C ALA A 123 9.66 -4.36 -5.96
N GLU A 124 10.91 -4.20 -5.48
CA GLU A 124 12.04 -5.03 -5.90
C GLU A 124 11.76 -6.53 -5.72
N ARG A 125 11.26 -6.92 -4.55
CA ARG A 125 10.94 -8.31 -4.23
C ARG A 125 9.81 -8.86 -5.11
N ALA A 126 8.77 -8.06 -5.31
CA ALA A 126 7.62 -8.43 -6.14
C ALA A 126 8.04 -8.65 -7.61
N LEU A 127 8.85 -7.75 -8.16
CA LEU A 127 9.37 -7.87 -9.52
C LEU A 127 10.31 -9.08 -9.67
N GLY A 128 11.13 -9.37 -8.67
CA GLY A 128 11.99 -10.56 -8.65
C GLY A 128 11.21 -11.88 -8.73
N GLN A 129 9.94 -11.87 -8.34
CA GLN A 129 9.01 -13.01 -8.41
C GLN A 129 8.05 -12.92 -9.62
N GLY A 130 8.14 -11.89 -10.46
CA GLY A 130 7.27 -11.69 -11.62
C GLY A 130 5.80 -11.41 -11.29
N LEU A 131 5.52 -10.90 -10.08
CA LEU A 131 4.14 -10.68 -9.60
C LEU A 131 3.44 -9.53 -10.33
N ASP A 132 4.18 -8.57 -10.87
CA ASP A 132 3.66 -7.49 -11.69
C ASP A 132 2.91 -7.98 -12.92
N ARG A 133 3.27 -9.16 -13.43
CA ARG A 133 2.64 -9.77 -14.62
C ARG A 133 1.37 -10.57 -14.30
N GLN A 134 1.08 -10.76 -13.03
CA GLN A 134 -0.08 -11.52 -12.55
C GLN A 134 -1.27 -10.62 -12.23
N VAL A 135 -1.10 -9.30 -12.29
CA VAL A 135 -2.18 -8.33 -12.14
C VAL A 135 -2.63 -7.77 -13.50
N ARG A 136 -3.80 -7.12 -13.54
CA ARG A 136 -4.30 -6.44 -14.73
C ARG A 136 -3.31 -5.36 -15.17
N ASP A 137 -3.13 -5.19 -16.47
CA ASP A 137 -2.16 -4.25 -17.06
C ASP A 137 -2.27 -2.82 -16.50
N ALA A 138 -3.49 -2.32 -16.32
CA ALA A 138 -3.72 -0.99 -15.74
C ALA A 138 -3.16 -0.82 -14.31
N LEU A 139 -3.03 -1.91 -13.54
CA LEU A 139 -2.53 -1.88 -12.17
C LEU A 139 -1.02 -2.18 -12.09
N ARG A 140 -0.42 -2.67 -13.14
CA ARG A 140 1.01 -3.01 -13.20
C ARG A 140 1.91 -1.82 -12.88
N LEU A 141 1.50 -0.62 -13.30
CA LEU A 141 2.20 0.63 -13.03
C LEU A 141 2.56 0.81 -11.54
N PHE A 142 1.69 0.38 -10.63
CA PHE A 142 1.91 0.58 -9.19
C PHE A 142 3.02 -0.30 -8.60
N PHE A 143 3.51 -1.29 -9.33
CA PHE A 143 4.77 -1.99 -9.02
C PHE A 143 6.01 -1.18 -9.44
N TYR A 144 5.86 -0.24 -10.39
CA TYR A 144 6.96 0.50 -11.00
C TYR A 144 7.15 1.90 -10.40
N LEU A 145 6.04 2.52 -9.93
CA LEU A 145 6.07 3.85 -9.33
C LEU A 145 7.05 3.98 -8.15
N PRO A 146 7.22 2.98 -7.26
CA PRO A 146 8.20 3.09 -6.18
C PRO A 146 9.64 3.35 -6.65
N PHE A 147 10.03 2.93 -7.86
CA PHE A 147 11.33 3.27 -8.45
C PHE A 147 11.36 4.70 -8.98
N ALA A 148 10.26 5.16 -9.60
CA ALA A 148 10.14 6.53 -10.09
C ALA A 148 10.17 7.58 -8.97
N HIS A 149 9.82 7.18 -7.76
CA HIS A 149 9.72 8.07 -6.60
C HIS A 149 11.02 8.21 -5.81
N VAL A 150 12.05 7.41 -6.10
CA VAL A 150 13.35 7.47 -5.40
C VAL A 150 14.28 8.48 -6.06
N GLU A 151 14.97 9.30 -5.24
CA GLU A 151 15.98 10.26 -5.68
C GLU A 151 17.34 9.53 -5.92
N ASN A 152 17.33 8.55 -6.83
CA ASN A 152 18.51 7.75 -7.20
C ASN A 152 18.46 7.42 -8.70
N LEU A 153 19.54 7.71 -9.44
CA LEU A 153 19.56 7.58 -10.89
C LEU A 153 19.40 6.12 -11.37
N ALA A 154 19.97 5.15 -10.66
CA ALA A 154 19.84 3.74 -11.05
C ALA A 154 18.39 3.24 -10.91
N ASP A 155 17.66 3.69 -9.88
CA ASP A 155 16.23 3.39 -9.74
C ASP A 155 15.41 4.11 -10.81
N GLN A 156 15.78 5.33 -11.21
CA GLN A 156 15.14 6.03 -12.32
C GLN A 156 15.38 5.34 -13.66
N ASP A 157 16.59 4.88 -13.94
CA ASP A 157 16.89 4.07 -15.14
C ASP A 157 16.04 2.80 -15.18
N ARG A 158 15.89 2.14 -14.03
CA ARG A 158 15.02 0.96 -13.87
C ARG A 158 13.55 1.30 -14.10
N SER A 159 13.06 2.41 -13.57
CA SER A 159 11.70 2.90 -13.81
C SER A 159 11.44 3.08 -15.30
N VAL A 160 12.36 3.71 -16.02
CA VAL A 160 12.24 3.87 -17.49
C VAL A 160 12.17 2.52 -18.20
N ALA A 161 13.04 1.57 -17.83
CA ALA A 161 13.06 0.23 -18.43
C ALA A 161 11.74 -0.53 -18.20
N LEU A 162 11.19 -0.47 -16.97
CA LEU A 162 9.94 -1.12 -16.61
C LEU A 162 8.74 -0.50 -17.36
N ASN A 163 8.69 0.84 -17.44
CA ASN A 163 7.61 1.55 -18.09
C ASN A 163 7.67 1.48 -19.64
N HIS A 164 8.79 1.03 -20.21
CA HIS A 164 8.88 0.79 -21.64
C HIS A 164 7.82 -0.22 -22.13
N GLY A 165 7.55 -1.25 -21.34
CA GLY A 165 6.53 -2.27 -21.63
C GLY A 165 5.09 -1.77 -21.49
N LEU A 166 4.84 -0.70 -20.72
CA LEU A 166 3.51 -0.09 -20.57
C LEU A 166 3.21 0.94 -21.67
N GLY A 167 4.24 1.49 -22.33
CA GLY A 167 4.08 2.49 -23.38
C GLY A 167 3.73 3.88 -22.84
N GLN A 168 3.12 4.69 -23.72
CA GLN A 168 2.70 6.05 -23.37
C GLN A 168 1.37 6.05 -22.62
N PRO A 169 1.14 7.00 -21.68
CA PRO A 169 2.05 8.12 -21.31
C PRO A 169 3.10 7.78 -20.24
N PHE A 170 3.06 6.57 -19.66
CA PHE A 170 3.86 6.17 -18.51
C PHE A 170 5.38 6.24 -18.76
N LEU A 171 5.79 5.85 -19.98
CA LEU A 171 7.20 5.95 -20.39
C LEU A 171 7.68 7.42 -20.43
N ALA A 172 6.84 8.34 -20.91
CA ALA A 172 7.19 9.77 -20.94
C ALA A 172 7.40 10.31 -19.51
N HIS A 173 6.50 9.99 -18.60
CA HIS A 173 6.63 10.41 -17.19
C HIS A 173 7.87 9.81 -16.51
N ALA A 174 8.16 8.53 -16.74
CA ALA A 174 9.38 7.91 -16.22
C ALA A 174 10.65 8.60 -16.73
N ARG A 175 10.71 8.97 -18.02
CA ARG A 175 11.83 9.71 -18.61
C ARG A 175 11.97 11.12 -18.02
N GLU A 176 10.86 11.82 -17.81
CA GLU A 176 10.86 13.14 -17.19
C GLU A 176 11.42 13.07 -15.76
N HIS A 177 10.96 12.14 -14.93
CA HIS A 177 11.48 11.96 -13.57
C HIS A 177 12.97 11.64 -13.58
N ARG A 178 13.39 10.72 -14.46
CA ARG A 178 14.80 10.39 -14.64
C ARG A 178 15.65 11.62 -15.00
N GLU A 179 15.18 12.46 -15.92
CA GLU A 179 15.90 13.67 -16.34
C GLU A 179 16.05 14.68 -15.19
N ILE A 180 15.01 14.83 -14.36
CA ILE A 180 15.07 15.67 -13.15
C ILE A 180 16.15 15.15 -12.20
N ILE A 181 16.15 13.85 -11.92
CA ILE A 181 17.15 13.27 -11.01
C ILE A 181 18.56 13.32 -11.62
N ARG A 182 18.71 13.13 -12.93
CA ARG A 182 19.99 13.30 -13.64
C ARG A 182 20.53 14.72 -13.50
N ARG A 183 19.65 15.73 -13.56
CA ARG A 183 20.01 17.16 -13.53
C ARG A 183 20.29 17.66 -12.12
N PHE A 184 19.40 17.33 -11.18
CA PHE A 184 19.42 17.91 -9.83
C PHE A 184 19.83 16.93 -8.72
N GLY A 185 19.90 15.62 -9.01
CA GLY A 185 20.12 14.57 -8.01
C GLY A 185 18.95 14.37 -7.07
N ARG A 186 17.90 15.17 -7.19
CA ARG A 186 16.70 15.16 -6.34
C ARG A 186 15.51 15.80 -7.06
N PHE A 187 14.32 15.68 -6.47
CA PHE A 187 13.12 16.36 -6.95
C PHE A 187 12.99 17.76 -6.30
N PRO A 188 13.18 18.86 -7.06
CA PRO A 188 13.15 20.23 -6.52
C PRO A 188 11.83 20.59 -5.81
N HIS A 189 10.68 20.12 -6.32
CA HIS A 189 9.37 20.38 -5.73
C HIS A 189 9.21 19.84 -4.29
N ARG A 190 10.04 18.86 -3.88
CA ARG A 190 10.02 18.32 -2.51
C ARG A 190 10.78 19.19 -1.52
N ASN A 191 11.63 20.09 -1.99
CA ASN A 191 12.51 20.86 -1.10
C ASN A 191 11.75 21.64 -0.03
N PRO A 192 10.69 22.41 -0.33
CA PRO A 192 9.94 23.14 0.70
C PRO A 192 9.30 22.21 1.73
N ILE A 193 8.76 21.08 1.27
CA ILE A 193 8.09 20.08 2.12
C ILE A 193 9.09 19.39 3.06
N LEU A 194 10.32 19.14 2.57
CA LEU A 194 11.36 18.43 3.32
C LEU A 194 12.32 19.37 4.07
N GLY A 195 12.05 20.68 4.06
CA GLY A 195 12.92 21.67 4.71
C GLY A 195 14.32 21.77 4.07
N ARG A 196 14.43 21.45 2.78
CA ARG A 196 15.70 21.52 2.04
C ARG A 196 15.83 22.87 1.33
N PRO A 197 17.00 23.52 1.34
CA PRO A 197 17.22 24.74 0.55
C PRO A 197 17.17 24.39 -0.94
N SER A 198 16.55 25.26 -1.75
CA SER A 198 16.57 25.15 -3.20
C SER A 198 17.69 26.00 -3.79
N SER A 199 18.37 25.48 -4.83
CA SER A 199 19.32 26.28 -5.62
C SER A 199 18.60 27.25 -6.56
N ALA A 200 19.31 28.26 -7.07
CA ALA A 200 18.74 29.16 -8.06
C ALA A 200 18.28 28.46 -9.33
N GLU A 201 19.01 27.41 -9.73
CA GLU A 201 18.65 26.60 -10.91
C GLU A 201 17.37 25.76 -10.67
N GLU A 202 17.20 25.17 -9.48
CA GLU A 202 15.98 24.44 -9.09
C GLU A 202 14.76 25.38 -9.05
N LEU A 203 14.92 26.60 -8.51
CA LEU A 203 13.85 27.60 -8.49
C LEU A 203 13.47 28.04 -9.91
N ALA A 204 14.46 28.29 -10.78
CA ALA A 204 14.22 28.64 -12.18
C ALA A 204 13.49 27.50 -12.92
N PHE A 205 13.86 26.24 -12.68
CA PHE A 205 13.19 25.07 -13.25
C PHE A 205 11.70 25.01 -12.85
N LEU A 206 11.39 25.18 -11.56
CA LEU A 206 10.01 25.18 -11.07
C LEU A 206 9.21 26.37 -11.62
N ALA A 207 9.82 27.57 -11.67
CA ALA A 207 9.18 28.78 -12.20
C ALA A 207 8.88 28.67 -13.72
N ALA A 208 9.69 27.92 -14.46
CA ALA A 208 9.46 27.63 -15.89
C ALA A 208 8.39 26.52 -16.14
N GLY A 209 7.67 26.08 -15.12
CA GLY A 209 6.63 25.03 -15.25
C GLY A 209 7.19 23.61 -15.19
N GLY A 210 8.38 23.41 -14.64
CA GLY A 210 8.93 22.10 -14.38
C GLY A 210 8.06 21.28 -13.42
N PHE A 211 8.22 19.96 -13.44
CA PHE A 211 7.41 19.03 -12.64
C PHE A 211 7.29 19.46 -11.18
N ALA A 212 6.05 19.61 -10.71
CA ALA A 212 5.72 20.17 -9.38
C ALA A 212 5.06 19.15 -8.42
N GLY A 213 4.94 17.88 -8.80
CA GLY A 213 4.34 16.81 -8.00
C GLY A 213 2.85 16.58 -8.17
#